data_4b667ed31f4e9c958a8f464b7feffd49
#
_entry.id   4b667ed31f4e9c958a8f464b7feffd49
#
_cell.length_a   1.000
_cell.length_b   1.000
_cell.length_c   1.000
_cell.angle_alpha   90.00
_cell.angle_beta   90.00
_cell.angle_gamma   90.00
#
_symmetry.space_group_name_H-M   'P 1'
#
loop_
_entity.id
_entity.type
_entity.pdbx_description
1 polymer ?
#
loop_
_entity_poly.entity_id
_entity_poly.type
_entity_poly.pdbx_seq_one_letter_code
_entity_poly.pdbx_strand_id
1 'polypeptide(L)'
;MRMPDWLATFDPDFAGAIAARLNPTPGRRVAVFDADGTLWYDDIGEAFARWLVAGDLLPGVDAASFWDEYERRVSESRIDGYTWVVQLMAGMAEADVDLWCRQLAAAWANYRPGMKALIAGLQAEGFETWICSASNRWIVRATAAAVGIPEHQVLGIETQVVDGKLTTRPVYPRPCNQGKVDAIQKHIGVMPVFAFGDSMGDFEMLAYAEQPLVVGRRDHRDNELVRQAPGRGWPVHRF
;
A
#
# COMPACT_ATOMS: atom_id res chain seq x y z
N MET A 1 11.57 -23.27 -18.16
CA MET A 1 11.86 -23.17 -16.72
C MET A 1 10.62 -23.64 -15.97
N ARG A 2 10.75 -24.47 -14.92
CA ARG A 2 9.60 -24.89 -14.11
C ARG A 2 9.07 -23.68 -13.32
N MET A 3 7.75 -23.52 -13.29
CA MET A 3 7.09 -22.48 -12.47
C MET A 3 7.48 -22.67 -11.01
N PRO A 4 7.94 -21.62 -10.29
CA PRO A 4 8.19 -21.71 -8.86
C PRO A 4 6.94 -22.07 -8.06
N ASP A 5 7.08 -22.89 -7.03
CA ASP A 5 5.95 -23.39 -6.23
C ASP A 5 5.17 -22.26 -5.53
N TRP A 6 5.84 -21.16 -5.18
CA TRP A 6 5.18 -19.98 -4.57
C TRP A 6 4.28 -19.18 -5.55
N LEU A 7 4.35 -19.48 -6.86
CA LEU A 7 3.43 -18.93 -7.88
C LEU A 7 2.24 -19.84 -8.18
N ALA A 8 2.23 -21.08 -7.67
CA ALA A 8 1.24 -22.08 -8.04
C ALA A 8 -0.21 -21.75 -7.63
N THR A 9 -0.41 -20.83 -6.68
CA THR A 9 -1.73 -20.41 -6.21
C THR A 9 -2.32 -19.22 -6.98
N PHE A 10 -1.54 -18.63 -7.88
CA PHE A 10 -1.96 -17.47 -8.69
C PHE A 10 -2.54 -17.91 -10.04
N ASP A 11 -3.38 -17.05 -10.61
CA ASP A 11 -3.92 -17.27 -11.96
C ASP A 11 -2.76 -17.46 -12.96
N PRO A 12 -2.90 -18.37 -13.97
CA PRO A 12 -1.79 -18.73 -14.84
C PRO A 12 -1.12 -17.57 -15.57
N ASP A 13 -1.91 -16.60 -16.06
CA ASP A 13 -1.37 -15.42 -16.77
C ASP A 13 -0.61 -14.51 -15.82
N PHE A 14 -1.11 -14.34 -14.60
CA PHE A 14 -0.46 -13.56 -13.55
C PHE A 14 0.87 -14.20 -13.12
N ALA A 15 0.85 -15.50 -12.82
CA ALA A 15 2.03 -16.28 -12.47
C ALA A 15 3.05 -16.32 -13.61
N GLY A 16 2.58 -16.50 -14.85
CA GLY A 16 3.40 -16.53 -16.05
C GLY A 16 4.12 -15.21 -16.32
N ALA A 17 3.43 -14.07 -16.12
CA ALA A 17 4.02 -12.74 -16.28
C ALA A 17 5.14 -12.48 -15.28
N ILE A 18 5.00 -12.96 -14.03
CA ILE A 18 6.06 -12.91 -13.02
C ILE A 18 7.21 -13.82 -13.41
N ALA A 19 6.94 -15.10 -13.70
CA ALA A 19 7.95 -16.09 -14.03
C ALA A 19 8.83 -15.68 -15.23
N ALA A 20 8.25 -15.02 -16.22
CA ALA A 20 8.96 -14.53 -17.40
C ALA A 20 10.05 -13.47 -17.07
N ARG A 21 10.00 -12.84 -15.90
CA ARG A 21 10.92 -11.78 -15.47
C ARG A 21 11.79 -12.14 -14.26
N LEU A 22 11.79 -13.40 -13.85
CA LEU A 22 12.64 -13.85 -12.73
C LEU A 22 14.12 -13.99 -13.09
N ASN A 23 14.44 -14.10 -14.40
CA ASN A 23 15.83 -14.23 -14.82
C ASN A 23 16.65 -13.03 -14.33
N PRO A 24 17.82 -13.28 -13.72
CA PRO A 24 18.69 -12.21 -13.23
C PRO A 24 19.07 -11.25 -14.35
N THR A 25 18.87 -9.97 -14.11
CA THR A 25 19.36 -8.87 -14.95
C THR A 25 20.28 -7.99 -14.13
N PRO A 26 21.32 -7.36 -14.74
CA PRO A 26 22.16 -6.44 -14.01
C PRO A 26 21.35 -5.27 -13.41
N GLY A 27 21.73 -4.84 -12.19
CA GLY A 27 21.11 -3.70 -11.52
C GLY A 27 20.15 -4.07 -10.42
N ARG A 28 19.56 -3.03 -9.79
CA ARG A 28 18.55 -3.17 -8.75
C ARG A 28 17.21 -3.60 -9.37
N ARG A 29 16.65 -4.65 -8.83
CA ARG A 29 15.35 -5.20 -9.25
C ARG A 29 14.34 -4.92 -8.16
N VAL A 30 13.30 -4.20 -8.50
CA VAL A 30 12.31 -3.70 -7.53
C VAL A 30 10.92 -4.23 -7.86
N ALA A 31 10.21 -4.67 -6.83
CA ALA A 31 8.78 -4.95 -6.85
C ALA A 31 8.08 -4.00 -5.88
N VAL A 32 7.09 -3.25 -6.35
CA VAL A 32 6.33 -2.30 -5.55
C VAL A 32 4.89 -2.78 -5.41
N PHE A 33 4.39 -2.74 -4.20
CA PHE A 33 3.03 -3.16 -3.84
C PHE A 33 2.24 -1.96 -3.32
N ASP A 34 1.02 -1.79 -3.79
CA ASP A 34 0.03 -1.12 -2.99
C ASP A 34 -0.30 -1.97 -1.75
N ALA A 35 -0.92 -1.38 -0.74
CA ALA A 35 -1.21 -2.03 0.53
C ALA A 35 -2.66 -2.50 0.64
N ASP A 36 -3.58 -1.55 0.78
CA ASP A 36 -4.99 -1.77 1.07
C ASP A 36 -5.73 -2.29 -0.17
N GLY A 37 -6.41 -3.43 -0.05
CA GLY A 37 -6.98 -4.12 -1.20
C GLY A 37 -5.98 -4.96 -1.99
N THR A 38 -4.67 -4.76 -1.83
CA THR A 38 -3.59 -5.48 -2.52
C THR A 38 -2.92 -6.53 -1.63
N LEU A 39 -2.30 -6.15 -0.52
CA LEU A 39 -1.65 -7.07 0.42
C LEU A 39 -2.62 -7.65 1.45
N TRP A 40 -3.67 -6.93 1.75
CA TRP A 40 -4.77 -7.31 2.64
C TRP A 40 -6.12 -6.84 2.10
N TYR A 41 -7.20 -7.37 2.65
CA TYR A 41 -8.55 -7.17 2.10
C TYR A 41 -9.17 -5.80 2.39
N ASP A 42 -8.91 -5.26 3.57
CA ASP A 42 -9.53 -4.03 4.07
C ASP A 42 -8.53 -2.87 4.05
N ASP A 43 -9.01 -1.67 4.38
CA ASP A 43 -8.19 -0.45 4.52
C ASP A 43 -7.69 -0.33 5.96
N ILE A 44 -6.35 -0.47 6.13
CA ILE A 44 -5.74 -0.39 7.45
C ILE A 44 -5.60 1.05 7.95
N GLY A 45 -5.54 2.02 7.04
CA GLY A 45 -5.54 3.43 7.38
C GLY A 45 -6.87 3.85 7.99
N GLU A 46 -7.98 3.44 7.37
CA GLU A 46 -9.31 3.65 7.94
C GLU A 46 -9.52 2.88 9.25
N ALA A 47 -9.06 1.62 9.33
CA ALA A 47 -9.14 0.84 10.56
C ALA A 47 -8.40 1.52 11.71
N PHE A 48 -7.22 2.10 11.45
CA PHE A 48 -6.47 2.86 12.45
C PHE A 48 -7.18 4.15 12.84
N ALA A 49 -7.74 4.89 11.87
CA ALA A 49 -8.54 6.08 12.16
C ALA A 49 -9.75 5.74 13.05
N ARG A 50 -10.49 4.65 12.74
CA ARG A 50 -11.58 4.15 13.59
C ARG A 50 -11.12 3.83 15.00
N TRP A 51 -9.98 3.17 15.12
CA TRP A 51 -9.41 2.81 16.41
C TRP A 51 -9.04 4.06 17.24
N LEU A 52 -8.43 5.07 16.62
CA LEU A 52 -8.09 6.33 17.27
C LEU A 52 -9.33 7.11 17.73
N VAL A 53 -10.36 7.19 16.88
CA VAL A 53 -11.63 7.87 17.18
C VAL A 53 -12.37 7.15 18.32
N ALA A 54 -12.47 5.81 18.24
CA ALA A 54 -13.14 5.01 19.27
C ALA A 54 -12.43 5.07 20.64
N GLY A 55 -11.11 5.26 20.63
CA GLY A 55 -10.29 5.44 21.84
C GLY A 55 -10.23 6.85 22.38
N ASP A 56 -10.94 7.82 21.77
CA ASP A 56 -10.88 9.26 22.09
C ASP A 56 -9.42 9.80 22.09
N LEU A 57 -8.63 9.29 21.12
CA LEU A 57 -7.20 9.62 21.01
C LEU A 57 -6.92 10.80 20.09
N LEU A 58 -7.93 11.33 19.39
CA LEU A 58 -7.80 12.48 18.48
C LEU A 58 -8.34 13.75 19.13
N PRO A 59 -7.51 14.64 19.67
CA PRO A 59 -7.97 15.85 20.37
C PRO A 59 -8.83 16.74 19.47
N GLY A 60 -10.03 17.09 19.95
CA GLY A 60 -10.94 18.00 19.26
C GLY A 60 -11.68 17.39 18.05
N VAL A 61 -11.57 16.09 17.84
CA VAL A 61 -12.35 15.36 16.83
C VAL A 61 -13.66 14.88 17.44
N ASP A 62 -14.78 15.29 16.85
CA ASP A 62 -16.09 14.76 17.20
C ASP A 62 -16.32 13.41 16.49
N ALA A 63 -16.42 12.34 17.27
CA ALA A 63 -16.60 11.01 16.78
C ALA A 63 -17.89 10.82 15.97
N ALA A 64 -18.94 11.61 16.27
CA ALA A 64 -20.24 11.51 15.60
C ALA A 64 -20.19 12.04 14.15
N SER A 65 -19.40 13.08 13.90
CA SER A 65 -19.29 13.74 12.58
C SER A 65 -18.03 13.37 11.81
N PHE A 66 -17.09 12.62 12.42
CA PHE A 66 -15.79 12.31 11.80
C PHE A 66 -15.92 11.65 10.42
N TRP A 67 -16.79 10.64 10.30
CA TRP A 67 -16.92 9.89 9.05
C TRP A 67 -17.57 10.68 7.94
N ASP A 68 -18.60 11.48 8.26
CA ASP A 68 -19.22 12.37 7.28
C ASP A 68 -18.22 13.39 6.74
N GLU A 69 -17.38 13.96 7.60
CA GLU A 69 -16.33 14.88 7.20
C GLU A 69 -15.22 14.19 6.40
N TYR A 70 -14.82 12.98 6.78
CA TYR A 70 -13.85 12.18 6.03
C TYR A 70 -14.33 11.90 4.61
N GLU A 71 -15.55 11.36 4.48
CA GLU A 71 -16.15 11.04 3.17
C GLU A 71 -16.32 12.28 2.30
N ARG A 72 -16.74 13.38 2.89
CA ARG A 72 -16.84 14.67 2.18
C ARG A 72 -15.48 15.08 1.62
N ARG A 73 -14.41 15.05 2.42
CA ARG A 73 -13.07 15.42 1.98
C ARG A 73 -12.53 14.48 0.91
N VAL A 74 -12.70 13.19 1.08
CA VAL A 74 -12.27 12.18 0.09
C VAL A 74 -13.02 12.35 -1.23
N SER A 75 -14.31 12.71 -1.21
CA SER A 75 -15.10 12.97 -2.42
C SER A 75 -14.64 14.22 -3.17
N GLU A 76 -14.18 15.25 -2.47
CA GLU A 76 -13.63 16.48 -3.05
C GLU A 76 -12.20 16.28 -3.58
N SER A 77 -11.37 15.63 -2.77
CA SER A 77 -9.97 15.31 -3.12
C SER A 77 -9.49 14.12 -2.28
N ARG A 78 -9.32 12.97 -2.92
CA ARG A 78 -8.84 11.74 -2.23
C ARG A 78 -7.57 11.99 -1.43
N ILE A 79 -6.57 12.57 -2.08
CA ILE A 79 -5.25 12.79 -1.44
C ILE A 79 -5.34 13.76 -0.26
N ASP A 80 -6.20 14.77 -0.34
CA ASP A 80 -6.35 15.74 0.75
C ASP A 80 -7.18 15.14 1.90
N GLY A 81 -8.22 14.33 1.59
CA GLY A 81 -8.97 13.58 2.59
C GLY A 81 -8.09 12.60 3.38
N TYR A 82 -7.27 11.81 2.68
CA TYR A 82 -6.33 10.88 3.32
C TYR A 82 -5.27 11.62 4.13
N THR A 83 -4.74 12.72 3.60
CA THR A 83 -3.75 13.55 4.31
C THR A 83 -4.34 14.18 5.57
N TRP A 84 -5.59 14.64 5.50
CA TRP A 84 -6.27 15.24 6.65
C TRP A 84 -6.34 14.29 7.85
N VAL A 85 -6.65 13.01 7.64
CA VAL A 85 -6.66 12.02 8.73
C VAL A 85 -5.30 11.92 9.40
N VAL A 86 -4.21 11.93 8.62
CA VAL A 86 -2.85 11.90 9.18
C VAL A 86 -2.52 13.19 9.94
N GLN A 87 -3.00 14.34 9.46
CA GLN A 87 -2.80 15.64 10.13
C GLN A 87 -3.53 15.77 11.47
N LEU A 88 -4.61 15.02 11.69
CA LEU A 88 -5.32 15.00 12.99
C LEU A 88 -4.46 14.48 14.14
N MET A 89 -3.38 13.75 13.85
CA MET A 89 -2.42 13.30 14.86
C MET A 89 -1.38 14.37 15.23
N ALA A 90 -1.48 15.59 14.70
CA ALA A 90 -0.52 16.67 15.00
C ALA A 90 -0.46 16.97 16.50
N GLY A 91 0.77 17.12 17.01
CA GLY A 91 1.05 17.32 18.44
C GLY A 91 1.26 16.04 19.23
N MET A 92 0.87 14.88 18.70
CA MET A 92 1.13 13.59 19.35
C MET A 92 2.61 13.22 19.26
N ALA A 93 3.11 12.55 20.29
CA ALA A 93 4.45 11.97 20.23
C ALA A 93 4.49 10.83 19.20
N GLU A 94 5.50 10.82 18.33
CA GLU A 94 5.65 9.77 17.31
C GLU A 94 5.75 8.38 17.97
N ALA A 95 6.39 8.28 19.12
CA ALA A 95 6.51 7.04 19.88
C ALA A 95 5.16 6.45 20.31
N ASP A 96 4.20 7.32 20.69
CA ASP A 96 2.84 6.86 21.06
C ASP A 96 2.07 6.37 19.84
N VAL A 97 2.18 7.10 18.73
CA VAL A 97 1.57 6.68 17.44
C VAL A 97 2.15 5.35 16.98
N ASP A 98 3.48 5.17 17.04
CA ASP A 98 4.13 3.89 16.72
C ASP A 98 3.63 2.74 17.62
N LEU A 99 3.49 2.99 18.93
CA LEU A 99 2.97 1.98 19.86
C LEU A 99 1.54 1.56 19.48
N TRP A 100 0.66 2.51 19.20
CA TRP A 100 -0.73 2.24 18.81
C TRP A 100 -0.81 1.52 17.46
N CYS A 101 0.01 1.91 16.49
CA CYS A 101 0.11 1.21 15.21
C CYS A 101 0.54 -0.25 15.40
N ARG A 102 1.55 -0.53 16.24
CA ARG A 102 1.99 -1.91 16.53
C ARG A 102 0.91 -2.72 17.25
N GLN A 103 0.12 -2.11 18.14
CA GLN A 103 -1.00 -2.78 18.80
C GLN A 103 -2.08 -3.20 17.80
N LEU A 104 -2.49 -2.30 16.89
CA LEU A 104 -3.47 -2.63 15.86
C LEU A 104 -2.91 -3.65 14.86
N ALA A 105 -1.67 -3.46 14.40
CA ALA A 105 -1.03 -4.37 13.46
C ALA A 105 -0.90 -5.81 14.01
N ALA A 106 -0.65 -5.96 15.31
CA ALA A 106 -0.58 -7.28 15.97
C ALA A 106 -1.94 -8.01 15.98
N ALA A 107 -3.05 -7.27 15.95
CA ALA A 107 -4.40 -7.82 15.87
C ALA A 107 -4.91 -7.97 14.42
N TRP A 108 -4.18 -7.42 13.43
CA TRP A 108 -4.58 -7.45 12.04
C TRP A 108 -4.39 -8.83 11.43
N ALA A 109 -5.45 -9.41 10.87
CA ALA A 109 -5.44 -10.77 10.34
C ALA A 109 -5.91 -10.88 8.87
N ASN A 110 -6.31 -9.78 8.26
CA ASN A 110 -6.98 -9.76 6.95
C ASN A 110 -6.02 -9.82 5.74
N TYR A 111 -4.90 -10.54 5.88
CA TYR A 111 -3.92 -10.66 4.79
C TYR A 111 -4.47 -11.51 3.63
N ARG A 112 -4.13 -11.10 2.40
CA ARG A 112 -4.46 -11.91 1.22
C ARG A 112 -3.60 -13.17 1.17
N PRO A 113 -4.22 -14.35 0.95
CA PRO A 113 -3.49 -15.61 0.82
C PRO A 113 -2.45 -15.54 -0.31
N GLY A 114 -1.28 -16.11 -0.09
CA GLY A 114 -0.22 -16.17 -1.10
C GLY A 114 0.66 -14.92 -1.20
N MET A 115 0.21 -13.73 -0.78
CA MET A 115 1.02 -12.50 -0.90
C MET A 115 2.32 -12.56 -0.10
N LYS A 116 2.30 -13.13 1.10
CA LYS A 116 3.52 -13.36 1.89
C LYS A 116 4.50 -14.28 1.19
N ALA A 117 4.01 -15.37 0.58
CA ALA A 117 4.84 -16.30 -0.18
C ALA A 117 5.39 -15.65 -1.48
N LEU A 118 4.58 -14.84 -2.15
CA LEU A 118 5.00 -14.06 -3.32
C LEU A 118 6.14 -13.10 -2.96
N ILE A 119 6.00 -12.32 -1.89
CA ILE A 119 7.03 -11.39 -1.42
C ILE A 119 8.32 -12.15 -1.08
N ALA A 120 8.24 -13.21 -0.28
CA ALA A 120 9.39 -14.02 0.08
C ALA A 120 10.05 -14.67 -1.15
N GLY A 121 9.26 -15.12 -2.13
CA GLY A 121 9.75 -15.66 -3.39
C GLY A 121 10.50 -14.62 -4.22
N LEU A 122 9.94 -13.42 -4.38
CA LEU A 122 10.60 -12.32 -5.07
C LEU A 122 11.90 -11.90 -4.38
N GLN A 123 11.91 -11.82 -3.04
CA GLN A 123 13.12 -11.52 -2.27
C GLN A 123 14.20 -12.60 -2.46
N ALA A 124 13.82 -13.88 -2.49
CA ALA A 124 14.74 -14.99 -2.77
C ALA A 124 15.33 -14.92 -4.20
N GLU A 125 14.57 -14.38 -5.16
CA GLU A 125 15.03 -14.09 -6.53
C GLU A 125 15.81 -12.78 -6.65
N GLY A 126 16.12 -12.10 -5.54
CA GLY A 126 16.95 -10.89 -5.49
C GLY A 126 16.20 -9.59 -5.76
N PHE A 127 14.87 -9.55 -5.61
CA PHE A 127 14.12 -8.30 -5.69
C PHE A 127 14.11 -7.56 -4.35
N GLU A 128 14.26 -6.26 -4.41
CA GLU A 128 13.83 -5.38 -3.32
C GLU A 128 12.30 -5.25 -3.38
N THR A 129 11.63 -5.42 -2.25
CA THR A 129 10.17 -5.33 -2.17
C THR A 129 9.76 -4.11 -1.37
N TRP A 130 8.94 -3.25 -1.97
CA TRP A 130 8.52 -1.99 -1.39
C TRP A 130 6.99 -1.90 -1.31
N ILE A 131 6.48 -1.20 -0.29
CA ILE A 131 5.08 -0.76 -0.26
C ILE A 131 5.01 0.71 -0.67
N CYS A 132 4.03 1.06 -1.50
CA CYS A 132 3.70 2.43 -1.89
C CYS A 132 2.19 2.65 -1.76
N SER A 133 1.74 3.15 -0.59
CA SER A 133 0.34 3.23 -0.18
C SER A 133 -0.13 4.67 0.00
N ALA A 134 -1.40 4.92 -0.31
CA ALA A 134 -2.07 6.18 0.00
C ALA A 134 -2.54 6.28 1.46
N SER A 135 -2.29 5.27 2.28
CA SER A 135 -2.61 5.25 3.70
C SER A 135 -1.50 5.86 4.57
N ASN A 136 -1.86 6.09 5.84
CA ASN A 136 -0.97 6.57 6.88
C ASN A 136 0.27 5.66 7.00
N ARG A 137 1.46 6.23 6.82
CA ARG A 137 2.74 5.49 6.78
C ARG A 137 3.03 4.72 8.07
N TRP A 138 2.70 5.26 9.24
CA TRP A 138 3.01 4.61 10.53
C TRP A 138 2.30 3.27 10.66
N ILE A 139 1.00 3.21 10.35
CA ILE A 139 0.26 1.95 10.44
C ILE A 139 0.65 0.97 9.34
N VAL A 140 0.85 1.44 8.09
CA VAL A 140 1.32 0.57 6.99
C VAL A 140 2.70 -0.01 7.32
N ARG A 141 3.62 0.79 7.86
CA ARG A 141 4.96 0.37 8.30
C ARG A 141 4.89 -0.72 9.40
N ALA A 142 4.04 -0.51 10.41
CA ALA A 142 3.86 -1.48 11.48
C ALA A 142 3.30 -2.83 10.98
N THR A 143 2.46 -2.81 9.93
CA THR A 143 1.82 -4.00 9.35
C THR A 143 2.71 -4.70 8.32
N ALA A 144 3.60 -3.98 7.66
CA ALA A 144 4.49 -4.48 6.59
C ALA A 144 5.37 -5.66 7.05
N ALA A 145 5.82 -5.65 8.30
CA ALA A 145 6.65 -6.71 8.87
C ALA A 145 5.97 -8.09 8.82
N ALA A 146 4.64 -8.15 8.96
CA ALA A 146 3.88 -9.40 8.91
C ALA A 146 3.89 -10.05 7.51
N VAL A 147 4.08 -9.28 6.45
CA VAL A 147 4.23 -9.78 5.08
C VAL A 147 5.70 -9.89 4.64
N GLY A 148 6.64 -9.56 5.52
CA GLY A 148 8.09 -9.71 5.26
C GLY A 148 8.73 -8.52 4.54
N ILE A 149 8.07 -7.36 4.49
CA ILE A 149 8.65 -6.12 3.93
C ILE A 149 9.25 -5.29 5.06
N PRO A 150 10.54 -4.88 4.97
CA PRO A 150 11.19 -4.06 5.99
C PRO A 150 10.51 -2.69 6.16
N GLU A 151 10.44 -2.17 7.38
CA GLU A 151 9.79 -0.89 7.69
C GLU A 151 10.34 0.30 6.89
N HIS A 152 11.63 0.30 6.55
CA HIS A 152 12.25 1.36 5.75
C HIS A 152 11.89 1.29 4.25
N GLN A 153 11.29 0.19 3.79
CA GLN A 153 10.81 -0.01 2.42
C GLN A 153 9.30 0.30 2.30
N VAL A 154 8.76 1.16 3.18
CA VAL A 154 7.37 1.60 3.16
C VAL A 154 7.28 3.08 2.85
N LEU A 155 6.60 3.40 1.74
CA LEU A 155 6.18 4.73 1.34
C LEU A 155 4.69 4.87 1.64
N GLY A 156 4.32 5.92 2.38
CA GLY A 156 2.95 6.20 2.77
C GLY A 156 2.75 7.70 2.99
N ILE A 157 1.52 8.11 3.25
CA ILE A 157 1.25 9.51 3.62
C ILE A 157 1.78 9.72 5.05
N GLU A 158 2.63 10.74 5.20
CA GLU A 158 3.19 11.14 6.49
C GLU A 158 3.24 12.66 6.65
N THR A 159 3.36 13.11 7.88
CA THR A 159 3.62 14.49 8.23
C THR A 159 5.02 14.63 8.83
N GLN A 160 5.58 15.84 8.78
CA GLN A 160 6.88 16.11 9.39
C GLN A 160 6.82 15.86 10.90
N VAL A 161 7.88 15.24 11.43
CA VAL A 161 8.10 15.09 12.86
C VAL A 161 9.11 16.14 13.29
N VAL A 162 8.76 16.93 14.31
CA VAL A 162 9.62 17.96 14.90
C VAL A 162 9.64 17.75 16.41
N ASP A 163 10.82 17.66 16.98
CA ASP A 163 11.03 17.39 18.41
C ASP A 163 10.25 16.16 18.93
N GLY A 164 10.21 15.09 18.08
CA GLY A 164 9.54 13.84 18.38
C GLY A 164 8.00 13.90 18.32
N LYS A 165 7.41 14.98 17.78
CA LYS A 165 5.96 15.15 17.64
C LYS A 165 5.57 15.33 16.18
N LEU A 166 4.43 14.72 15.81
CA LEU A 166 3.83 14.89 14.50
C LEU A 166 3.36 16.34 14.32
N THR A 167 3.43 16.84 13.10
CA THR A 167 2.94 18.18 12.73
C THR A 167 1.80 18.10 11.73
N THR A 168 1.17 19.23 11.40
CA THR A 168 0.18 19.32 10.30
C THR A 168 0.83 19.40 8.91
N ARG A 169 2.17 19.46 8.81
CA ARG A 169 2.89 19.67 7.55
C ARG A 169 3.13 18.34 6.84
N PRO A 170 2.48 18.07 5.69
CA PRO A 170 2.69 16.83 4.97
C PRO A 170 4.09 16.76 4.37
N VAL A 171 4.63 15.55 4.28
CA VAL A 171 5.86 15.26 3.53
C VAL A 171 5.48 14.94 2.08
N TYR A 172 6.26 15.46 1.13
CA TYR A 172 6.03 15.25 -0.29
C TYR A 172 7.12 14.39 -0.93
N PRO A 173 6.78 13.59 -1.97
CA PRO A 173 5.44 13.41 -2.54
C PRO A 173 4.52 12.60 -1.63
N ARG A 174 3.20 12.86 -1.73
CA ARG A 174 2.18 12.06 -1.06
C ARG A 174 1.78 10.91 -2.01
N PRO A 175 1.94 9.63 -1.66
CA PRO A 175 1.76 8.52 -2.59
C PRO A 175 0.29 8.18 -2.89
N CYS A 176 -0.33 8.96 -3.78
CA CYS A 176 -1.65 8.72 -4.31
C CYS A 176 -1.65 9.09 -5.80
N ASN A 177 -2.21 8.26 -6.67
CA ASN A 177 -2.20 8.45 -8.13
C ASN A 177 -0.76 8.73 -8.64
N GLN A 178 -0.54 9.84 -9.39
CA GLN A 178 0.80 10.25 -9.85
C GLN A 178 1.81 10.36 -8.70
N GLY A 179 1.38 10.74 -7.50
CA GLY A 179 2.25 10.83 -6.31
C GLY A 179 2.90 9.50 -5.92
N LYS A 180 2.33 8.34 -6.32
CA LYS A 180 2.99 7.03 -6.15
C LYS A 180 4.24 6.94 -7.03
N VAL A 181 4.14 7.35 -8.28
CA VAL A 181 5.29 7.39 -9.21
C VAL A 181 6.37 8.35 -8.71
N ASP A 182 5.96 9.55 -8.28
CA ASP A 182 6.87 10.57 -7.77
C ASP A 182 7.61 10.07 -6.50
N ALA A 183 6.90 9.35 -5.62
CA ALA A 183 7.49 8.73 -4.44
C ALA A 183 8.50 7.62 -4.79
N ILE A 184 8.17 6.76 -5.76
CA ILE A 184 9.08 5.73 -6.28
C ILE A 184 10.33 6.38 -6.87
N GLN A 185 10.20 7.39 -7.71
CA GLN A 185 11.33 8.08 -8.33
C GLN A 185 12.22 8.73 -7.27
N LYS A 186 11.64 9.39 -6.27
CA LYS A 186 12.38 10.08 -5.22
C LYS A 186 13.11 9.14 -4.26
N HIS A 187 12.45 8.07 -3.81
CA HIS A 187 12.95 7.24 -2.70
C HIS A 187 13.56 5.91 -3.15
N ILE A 188 13.15 5.38 -4.29
CA ILE A 188 13.68 4.13 -4.84
C ILE A 188 14.70 4.43 -5.95
N GLY A 189 14.40 5.38 -6.83
CA GLY A 189 15.29 5.89 -7.86
C GLY A 189 15.47 5.00 -9.09
N VAL A 190 14.71 3.89 -9.17
CA VAL A 190 14.68 3.01 -10.34
C VAL A 190 13.23 2.65 -10.69
N MET A 191 12.98 2.41 -11.98
CA MET A 191 11.68 1.92 -12.43
C MET A 191 11.46 0.49 -11.91
N PRO A 192 10.30 0.20 -11.27
CA PRO A 192 10.01 -1.14 -10.80
C PRO A 192 9.87 -2.14 -11.95
N VAL A 193 10.41 -3.36 -11.76
CA VAL A 193 10.11 -4.48 -12.65
C VAL A 193 8.65 -4.90 -12.47
N PHE A 194 8.17 -4.94 -11.23
CA PHE A 194 6.79 -5.29 -10.90
C PHE A 194 6.12 -4.18 -10.11
N ALA A 195 4.85 -3.88 -10.45
CA ALA A 195 3.94 -3.14 -9.59
C ALA A 195 2.64 -3.94 -9.40
N PHE A 196 2.15 -3.96 -8.17
CA PHE A 196 0.92 -4.64 -7.76
C PHE A 196 -0.06 -3.62 -7.20
N GLY A 197 -1.30 -3.64 -7.66
CA GLY A 197 -2.33 -2.72 -7.20
C GLY A 197 -3.73 -3.21 -7.50
N ASP A 198 -4.73 -2.68 -6.79
CA ASP A 198 -6.12 -3.14 -6.90
C ASP A 198 -7.10 -2.07 -7.40
N SER A 199 -6.72 -0.79 -7.40
CA SER A 199 -7.63 0.33 -7.65
C SER A 199 -7.09 1.35 -8.66
N MET A 200 -7.95 2.27 -9.14
CA MET A 200 -7.53 3.37 -10.01
C MET A 200 -6.53 4.33 -9.33
N GLY A 201 -6.42 4.30 -8.00
CA GLY A 201 -5.37 5.01 -7.26
C GLY A 201 -3.96 4.51 -7.55
N ASP A 202 -3.83 3.29 -8.14
CA ASP A 202 -2.56 2.63 -8.46
C ASP A 202 -2.22 2.70 -9.95
N PHE A 203 -3.14 3.24 -10.75
CA PHE A 203 -3.05 3.20 -12.21
C PHE A 203 -1.72 3.73 -12.74
N GLU A 204 -1.27 4.88 -12.27
CA GLU A 204 -0.02 5.50 -12.70
C GLU A 204 1.19 4.67 -12.26
N MET A 205 1.18 4.11 -11.04
CA MET A 205 2.23 3.22 -10.55
C MET A 205 2.31 1.94 -11.38
N LEU A 206 1.17 1.33 -11.68
CA LEU A 206 1.09 0.14 -12.53
C LEU A 206 1.59 0.44 -13.94
N ALA A 207 1.16 1.56 -14.54
CA ALA A 207 1.60 1.97 -15.87
C ALA A 207 3.08 2.36 -15.93
N TYR A 208 3.68 2.75 -14.81
CA TYR A 208 5.09 3.09 -14.71
C TYR A 208 6.01 1.87 -14.63
N ALA A 209 5.53 0.72 -14.14
CA ALA A 209 6.32 -0.50 -14.01
C ALA A 209 6.50 -1.24 -15.35
N GLU A 210 7.56 -2.05 -15.48
CA GLU A 210 7.77 -2.94 -16.64
C GLU A 210 6.65 -3.98 -16.76
N GLN A 211 6.18 -4.49 -15.62
CA GLN A 211 5.09 -5.46 -15.56
C GLN A 211 4.07 -5.06 -14.49
N PRO A 212 2.96 -4.46 -14.90
CA PRO A 212 1.80 -4.25 -14.04
C PRO A 212 1.10 -5.59 -13.73
N LEU A 213 0.64 -5.72 -12.49
CA LEU A 213 -0.03 -6.91 -11.97
C LEU A 213 -1.23 -6.47 -11.12
N VAL A 214 -2.43 -6.74 -11.61
CA VAL A 214 -3.67 -6.25 -11.00
C VAL A 214 -4.24 -7.28 -10.05
N VAL A 215 -4.66 -6.81 -8.88
CA VAL A 215 -5.30 -7.61 -7.84
C VAL A 215 -6.81 -7.35 -7.86
N GLY A 216 -7.60 -8.40 -7.96
CA GLY A 216 -9.05 -8.35 -7.97
C GLY A 216 -9.68 -9.10 -6.80
N ARG A 217 -11.02 -9.12 -6.77
CA ARG A 217 -11.84 -9.84 -5.79
C ARG A 217 -12.47 -11.08 -6.42
N ARG A 218 -12.57 -12.18 -5.67
CA ARG A 218 -13.24 -13.42 -6.15
C ARG A 218 -14.74 -13.26 -6.34
N ASP A 219 -15.37 -12.34 -5.63
CA ASP A 219 -16.80 -12.07 -5.78
C ASP A 219 -17.17 -11.38 -7.10
N HIS A 220 -16.16 -11.18 -7.98
CA HIS A 220 -16.29 -10.54 -9.30
C HIS A 220 -16.97 -9.15 -9.27
N ARG A 221 -16.99 -8.47 -8.13
CA ARG A 221 -17.32 -7.05 -8.06
C ARG A 221 -16.12 -6.24 -8.52
N ASP A 222 -15.84 -6.38 -9.81
CA ASP A 222 -14.69 -5.74 -10.43
C ASP A 222 -14.87 -4.22 -10.41
N ASN A 223 -13.89 -3.54 -9.85
CA ASN A 223 -13.79 -2.09 -9.95
C ASN A 223 -13.30 -1.66 -11.35
N GLU A 224 -13.14 -0.37 -11.56
CA GLU A 224 -12.76 0.17 -12.86
C GLU A 224 -11.39 -0.33 -13.33
N LEU A 225 -10.39 -0.41 -12.45
CA LEU A 225 -9.05 -0.91 -12.80
C LEU A 225 -9.12 -2.36 -13.30
N VAL A 226 -9.78 -3.24 -12.55
CA VAL A 226 -9.90 -4.66 -12.90
C VAL A 226 -10.63 -4.85 -14.24
N ARG A 227 -11.65 -4.02 -14.53
CA ARG A 227 -12.35 -4.05 -15.83
C ARG A 227 -11.47 -3.58 -16.99
N GLN A 228 -10.61 -2.59 -16.76
CA GLN A 228 -9.71 -2.04 -17.80
C GLN A 228 -8.46 -2.91 -18.05
N ALA A 229 -8.00 -3.66 -17.06
CA ALA A 229 -6.75 -4.40 -17.09
C ALA A 229 -6.60 -5.35 -18.29
N PRO A 230 -7.60 -6.18 -18.68
CA PRO A 230 -7.46 -7.07 -19.84
C PRO A 230 -7.24 -6.34 -21.15
N GLY A 231 -7.92 -5.21 -21.38
CA GLY A 231 -7.75 -4.40 -22.58
C GLY A 231 -6.36 -3.75 -22.71
N ARG A 232 -5.59 -3.72 -21.61
CA ARG A 232 -4.21 -3.24 -21.55
C ARG A 232 -3.17 -4.35 -21.55
N GLY A 233 -3.60 -5.62 -21.55
CA GLY A 233 -2.71 -6.78 -21.39
C GLY A 233 -2.14 -6.90 -19.97
N TRP A 234 -2.80 -6.31 -18.96
CA TRP A 234 -2.39 -6.40 -17.56
C TRP A 234 -3.00 -7.66 -16.92
N PRO A 235 -2.19 -8.61 -16.47
CA PRO A 235 -2.69 -9.80 -15.79
C PRO A 235 -3.42 -9.46 -14.50
N VAL A 236 -4.54 -10.17 -14.25
CA VAL A 236 -5.35 -10.01 -13.06
C VAL A 236 -5.34 -11.32 -12.27
N HIS A 237 -5.10 -11.24 -10.97
CA HIS A 237 -5.36 -12.33 -10.03
C HIS A 237 -6.47 -11.96 -9.06
N ARG A 238 -7.40 -12.90 -8.80
CA ARG A 238 -8.52 -12.68 -7.89
C ARG A 238 -8.40 -13.56 -6.65
N PHE A 239 -8.38 -12.89 -5.48
CA PHE A 239 -8.34 -13.54 -4.17
C PHE A 239 -9.72 -13.81 -3.60
#